data_b93220668a1f45c08312af3dc6eef2f2
#
_entry.id   b93220668a1f45c08312af3dc6eef2f2
#
_cell.length_a   1.000
_cell.length_b   1.000
_cell.length_c   1.000
_cell.angle_alpha   90.00
_cell.angle_beta   90.00
_cell.angle_gamma   90.00
#
_symmetry.space_group_name_H-M   'P 1'
#
loop_
_entity.id
_entity.type
_entity.pdbx_description
1 polymer ?
#
loop_
_entity_poly.entity_id
_entity_poly.type
_entity_poly.pdbx_seq_one_letter_code
_entity_poly.pdbx_strand_id
1 'polypeptide(L)'
;DDVQIIEGQATLALEILEQKADSIDFVFIPIGGGGLASGIATVFKKLSKETQLIGVEPKGAPSMSLSIQNNSNTELEKMDGFVDGAAVKRVGDLTFEICKDALSDCISVDEGKVCDTILQLYNNEAIVLEPAGALSISALEQYKNEIRGKNVVCIVSGSNNDITRMEEIKERALLYKGLKHYFMVKFPQRPGSLKDFVLNVLGSDDDITHFEYTKKNSRETALAIVGVELS
;
A
#
# COMPACT_ATOMS: atom_id res chain seq x y z
N ASP A 1 11.64 18.93 5.12
CA ASP A 1 11.00 20.05 5.85
C ASP A 1 11.45 21.42 5.31
N ASP A 2 11.60 21.51 4.01
CA ASP A 2 12.05 22.71 3.33
C ASP A 2 10.83 23.41 2.71
N VAL A 3 10.66 24.71 3.03
CA VAL A 3 9.54 25.53 2.52
C VAL A 3 9.55 25.61 1.00
N GLN A 4 10.73 25.75 0.37
CA GLN A 4 10.85 25.83 -1.09
C GLN A 4 10.42 24.54 -1.77
N ILE A 5 10.68 23.39 -1.14
CA ILE A 5 10.21 22.08 -1.64
C ILE A 5 8.70 22.00 -1.52
N ILE A 6 8.11 22.42 -0.40
CA ILE A 6 6.65 22.43 -0.21
C ILE A 6 5.99 23.37 -1.25
N GLU A 7 6.54 24.55 -1.48
CA GLU A 7 6.07 25.50 -2.48
C GLU A 7 6.15 24.92 -3.90
N GLY A 8 7.26 24.25 -4.23
CA GLY A 8 7.41 23.55 -5.51
C GLY A 8 6.36 22.47 -5.71
N GLN A 9 6.07 21.65 -4.69
CA GLN A 9 5.02 20.62 -4.74
C GLN A 9 3.60 21.22 -4.83
N ALA A 10 3.39 22.45 -4.34
CA ALA A 10 2.12 23.14 -4.38
C ALA A 10 1.69 23.49 -5.82
N THR A 11 2.61 23.59 -6.78
CA THR A 11 2.30 23.88 -8.20
C THR A 11 1.38 22.83 -8.81
N LEU A 12 1.51 21.55 -8.41
CA LEU A 12 0.61 20.48 -8.86
C LEU A 12 -0.85 20.80 -8.54
N ALA A 13 -1.13 21.35 -7.37
CA ALA A 13 -2.49 21.71 -6.97
C ALA A 13 -3.07 22.83 -7.85
N LEU A 14 -2.26 23.78 -8.27
CA LEU A 14 -2.68 24.83 -9.22
C LEU A 14 -3.02 24.23 -10.58
N GLU A 15 -2.18 23.34 -11.10
CA GLU A 15 -2.42 22.65 -12.37
C GLU A 15 -3.71 21.82 -12.32
N ILE A 16 -3.96 21.09 -11.24
CA ILE A 16 -5.21 20.33 -11.05
C ILE A 16 -6.42 21.27 -11.07
N LEU A 17 -6.34 22.41 -10.37
CA LEU A 17 -7.43 23.37 -10.31
C LEU A 17 -7.67 24.10 -11.65
N GLU A 18 -6.62 24.31 -12.44
CA GLU A 18 -6.72 24.91 -13.78
C GLU A 18 -7.30 23.92 -14.81
N GLN A 19 -6.95 22.63 -14.71
CA GLN A 19 -7.38 21.60 -15.68
C GLN A 19 -8.78 21.06 -15.40
N LYS A 20 -9.32 21.26 -14.21
CA LYS A 20 -10.63 20.72 -13.85
C LYS A 20 -11.76 21.38 -14.66
N ALA A 21 -12.70 20.56 -15.13
CA ALA A 21 -13.93 21.04 -15.75
C ALA A 21 -15.02 21.36 -14.71
N ASP A 22 -15.08 20.58 -13.63
CA ASP A 22 -16.07 20.63 -12.55
C ASP A 22 -15.41 20.81 -11.17
N SER A 23 -16.24 20.97 -10.12
CA SER A 23 -15.75 20.97 -8.74
C SER A 23 -15.13 19.62 -8.38
N ILE A 24 -14.07 19.63 -7.59
CA ILE A 24 -13.41 18.44 -7.07
C ILE A 24 -13.96 18.18 -5.66
N ASP A 25 -14.53 16.99 -5.45
CA ASP A 25 -15.04 16.60 -4.13
C ASP A 25 -13.95 16.02 -3.23
N PHE A 26 -13.07 15.17 -3.81
CA PHE A 26 -11.99 14.48 -3.06
C PHE A 26 -10.67 14.53 -3.80
N VAL A 27 -9.58 14.68 -3.04
CA VAL A 27 -8.20 14.46 -3.52
C VAL A 27 -7.51 13.47 -2.61
N PHE A 28 -7.05 12.35 -3.15
CA PHE A 28 -6.25 11.35 -2.43
C PHE A 28 -4.77 11.60 -2.71
N ILE A 29 -3.98 11.77 -1.66
CA ILE A 29 -2.59 12.25 -1.74
C ILE A 29 -1.67 11.26 -1.02
N PRO A 30 -0.70 10.63 -1.69
CA PRO A 30 0.28 9.77 -1.02
C PRO A 30 1.16 10.60 -0.09
N ILE A 31 1.40 10.07 1.09
CA ILE A 31 2.23 10.72 2.12
C ILE A 31 3.43 9.83 2.47
N GLY A 32 4.62 10.40 2.30
CA GLY A 32 5.85 9.98 2.96
C GLY A 32 6.24 11.04 4.01
N GLY A 33 7.24 11.86 3.73
CA GLY A 33 7.63 12.98 4.62
C GLY A 33 6.62 14.13 4.72
N GLY A 34 5.57 14.14 3.90
CA GLY A 34 4.48 15.12 3.93
C GLY A 34 4.66 16.34 3.01
N GLY A 35 5.78 16.48 2.28
CA GLY A 35 6.05 17.65 1.44
C GLY A 35 5.01 17.87 0.35
N LEU A 36 4.67 16.83 -0.41
CA LEU A 36 3.64 16.86 -1.46
C LEU A 36 2.26 17.20 -0.87
N ALA A 37 1.86 16.50 0.19
CA ALA A 37 0.58 16.70 0.83
C ALA A 37 0.44 18.11 1.40
N SER A 38 1.48 18.64 2.04
CA SER A 38 1.51 20.00 2.59
C SER A 38 1.36 21.05 1.48
N GLY A 39 2.06 20.88 0.36
CA GLY A 39 1.97 21.79 -0.78
C GLY A 39 0.56 21.82 -1.36
N ILE A 40 0.00 20.65 -1.68
CA ILE A 40 -1.36 20.50 -2.21
C ILE A 40 -2.38 21.08 -1.23
N ALA A 41 -2.29 20.69 0.04
CA ALA A 41 -3.23 21.11 1.08
C ALA A 41 -3.26 22.63 1.27
N THR A 42 -2.11 23.29 1.22
CA THR A 42 -2.01 24.75 1.34
C THR A 42 -2.78 25.47 0.23
N VAL A 43 -2.71 24.98 -1.00
CA VAL A 43 -3.42 25.57 -2.14
C VAL A 43 -4.93 25.30 -2.07
N PHE A 44 -5.32 24.03 -1.86
CA PHE A 44 -6.75 23.67 -1.81
C PHE A 44 -7.48 24.35 -0.66
N LYS A 45 -6.86 24.48 0.52
CA LYS A 45 -7.44 25.20 1.65
C LYS A 45 -7.78 26.66 1.35
N LYS A 46 -7.08 27.27 0.39
CA LYS A 46 -7.34 28.66 -0.04
C LYS A 46 -8.32 28.75 -1.22
N LEU A 47 -8.15 27.87 -2.21
CA LEU A 47 -8.80 28.00 -3.52
C LEU A 47 -9.99 27.06 -3.72
N SER A 48 -10.10 25.96 -2.95
CA SER A 48 -11.17 24.97 -3.07
C SER A 48 -11.50 24.34 -1.70
N LYS A 49 -12.01 25.16 -0.80
CA LYS A 49 -12.21 24.81 0.63
C LYS A 49 -13.16 23.64 0.89
N GLU A 50 -14.07 23.40 -0.06
CA GLU A 50 -15.05 22.31 0.04
C GLU A 50 -14.47 20.94 -0.37
N THR A 51 -13.30 20.92 -1.02
CA THR A 51 -12.62 19.68 -1.40
C THR A 51 -12.08 18.97 -0.18
N GLN A 52 -12.43 17.70 -0.03
CA GLN A 52 -11.86 16.84 1.01
C GLN A 52 -10.50 16.31 0.59
N LEU A 53 -9.50 16.52 1.43
CA LEU A 53 -8.12 16.09 1.21
C LEU A 53 -7.83 14.89 2.07
N ILE A 54 -7.57 13.75 1.44
CA ILE A 54 -7.32 12.48 2.10
C ILE A 54 -5.84 12.11 1.96
N GLY A 55 -5.11 12.15 3.06
CA GLY A 55 -3.74 11.65 3.11
C GLY A 55 -3.73 10.12 3.10
N VAL A 56 -2.82 9.51 2.34
CA VAL A 56 -2.73 8.06 2.20
C VAL A 56 -1.30 7.59 2.47
N GLU A 57 -1.14 6.74 3.46
CA GLU A 57 0.12 6.15 3.88
C GLU A 57 0.11 4.63 3.72
N PRO A 58 1.28 3.96 3.59
CA PRO A 58 1.35 2.51 3.74
C PRO A 58 1.10 2.11 5.20
N LYS A 59 0.40 1.01 5.42
CA LYS A 59 0.06 0.50 6.76
C LYS A 59 1.30 0.20 7.61
N GLY A 60 2.39 -0.22 6.97
CA GLY A 60 3.66 -0.49 7.63
C GLY A 60 4.47 0.75 8.02
N ALA A 61 4.06 1.96 7.55
CA ALA A 61 4.73 3.23 7.90
C ALA A 61 3.71 4.39 8.05
N PRO A 62 2.75 4.32 8.98
CA PRO A 62 1.67 5.29 9.14
C PRO A 62 2.09 6.49 10.02
N SER A 63 3.18 7.18 9.66
CA SER A 63 3.81 8.19 10.53
C SER A 63 3.00 9.47 10.66
N MET A 64 2.35 9.93 9.59
CA MET A 64 1.50 11.12 9.61
C MET A 64 0.20 10.86 10.36
N SER A 65 -0.49 9.75 10.07
CA SER A 65 -1.75 9.40 10.73
C SER A 65 -1.56 9.18 12.23
N LEU A 66 -0.49 8.48 12.63
CA LEU A 66 -0.14 8.31 14.04
C LEU A 66 0.17 9.66 14.71
N SER A 67 0.91 10.54 14.04
CA SER A 67 1.24 11.87 14.54
C SER A 67 0.00 12.73 14.72
N ILE A 68 -0.94 12.70 13.78
CA ILE A 68 -2.23 13.41 13.87
C ILE A 68 -3.06 12.86 15.04
N GLN A 69 -3.18 11.54 15.19
CA GLN A 69 -3.90 10.90 16.30
C GLN A 69 -3.32 11.29 17.67
N ASN A 70 -2.00 11.33 17.78
CA ASN A 70 -1.31 11.70 19.01
C ASN A 70 -1.26 13.23 19.24
N ASN A 71 -1.70 14.02 18.26
CA ASN A 71 -1.56 15.48 18.25
C ASN A 71 -0.10 15.94 18.45
N SER A 72 0.85 15.15 18.01
CA SER A 72 2.29 15.36 18.20
C SER A 72 3.07 14.60 17.14
N ASN A 73 4.08 15.22 16.52
CA ASN A 73 4.92 14.56 15.52
C ASN A 73 5.69 13.40 16.17
N THR A 74 5.22 12.18 15.91
CA THR A 74 5.64 10.94 16.55
C THR A 74 6.55 10.12 15.62
N GLU A 75 7.63 9.57 16.17
CA GLU A 75 8.50 8.64 15.45
C GLU A 75 8.01 7.20 15.63
N LEU A 76 7.97 6.44 14.52
CA LEU A 76 7.63 5.02 14.55
C LEU A 76 8.78 4.19 15.13
N GLU A 77 8.50 3.30 16.05
CA GLU A 77 9.49 2.34 16.58
C GLU A 77 9.97 1.37 15.48
N LYS A 78 9.05 0.89 14.67
CA LYS A 78 9.29 -0.02 13.55
C LYS A 78 8.53 0.44 12.33
N MET A 79 9.06 0.17 11.14
CA MET A 79 8.37 0.40 9.88
C MET A 79 8.68 -0.71 8.88
N ASP A 80 7.74 -0.99 7.97
CA ASP A 80 7.99 -1.74 6.75
C ASP A 80 8.44 -0.77 5.65
N GLY A 81 9.57 -1.03 5.04
CA GLY A 81 10.14 -0.21 3.97
C GLY A 81 9.70 -0.63 2.56
N PHE A 82 8.72 -1.52 2.42
CA PHE A 82 8.29 -2.01 1.10
C PHE A 82 7.84 -0.87 0.17
N VAL A 83 7.05 0.08 0.67
CA VAL A 83 6.65 1.29 -0.07
C VAL A 83 7.70 2.38 0.15
N ASP A 84 8.90 2.17 -0.39
CA ASP A 84 10.10 2.95 -0.13
C ASP A 84 9.95 4.45 -0.40
N GLY A 85 9.22 4.85 -1.46
CA GLY A 85 8.92 6.25 -1.76
C GLY A 85 8.00 6.95 -0.75
N ALA A 86 7.35 6.22 0.16
CA ALA A 86 6.45 6.78 1.18
C ALA A 86 6.74 6.30 2.62
N ALA A 87 7.65 5.33 2.79
CA ALA A 87 7.97 4.80 4.11
C ALA A 87 8.99 5.67 4.84
N VAL A 88 8.53 6.43 5.83
CA VAL A 88 9.39 7.21 6.72
C VAL A 88 9.04 6.92 8.18
N LYS A 89 10.05 6.95 9.06
CA LYS A 89 9.80 6.77 10.51
C LYS A 89 9.14 7.98 11.15
N ARG A 90 9.43 9.17 10.64
CA ARG A 90 8.93 10.43 11.17
C ARG A 90 8.74 11.41 10.04
N VAL A 91 7.63 12.10 10.02
CA VAL A 91 7.34 13.18 9.06
C VAL A 91 8.08 14.47 9.43
N GLY A 92 8.12 15.44 8.54
CA GLY A 92 8.68 16.75 8.86
C GLY A 92 7.84 17.50 9.91
N ASP A 93 8.46 18.37 10.69
CA ASP A 93 7.73 19.15 11.71
C ASP A 93 6.77 20.14 11.06
N LEU A 94 7.24 20.86 10.04
CA LEU A 94 6.42 21.80 9.29
C LEU A 94 5.30 21.09 8.51
N THR A 95 5.63 19.96 7.86
CA THR A 95 4.66 19.20 7.09
C THR A 95 3.59 18.58 8.00
N PHE A 96 3.94 18.14 9.21
CA PHE A 96 2.99 17.69 10.21
C PHE A 96 1.98 18.78 10.57
N GLU A 97 2.45 19.98 10.93
CA GLU A 97 1.55 21.07 11.31
C GLU A 97 0.59 21.46 10.18
N ILE A 98 1.09 21.53 8.93
CA ILE A 98 0.25 21.86 7.78
C ILE A 98 -0.78 20.73 7.52
N CYS A 99 -0.35 19.47 7.49
CA CYS A 99 -1.23 18.35 7.21
C CYS A 99 -2.28 18.15 8.30
N LYS A 100 -1.90 18.25 9.56
CA LYS A 100 -2.82 18.15 10.70
C LYS A 100 -3.99 19.13 10.60
N ASP A 101 -3.72 20.36 10.16
CA ASP A 101 -4.73 21.41 10.04
C ASP A 101 -5.55 21.36 8.75
N ALA A 102 -5.00 20.77 7.70
CA ALA A 102 -5.55 20.89 6.36
C ALA A 102 -6.14 19.60 5.79
N LEU A 103 -5.69 18.42 6.21
CA LEU A 103 -6.26 17.16 5.78
C LEU A 103 -7.61 16.92 6.44
N SER A 104 -8.57 16.44 5.65
CA SER A 104 -9.88 15.99 6.15
C SER A 104 -9.76 14.64 6.84
N ASP A 105 -8.86 13.79 6.36
CA ASP A 105 -8.52 12.50 6.95
C ASP A 105 -7.11 12.06 6.53
N CYS A 106 -6.52 11.13 7.28
CA CYS A 106 -5.26 10.49 6.94
C CYS A 106 -5.35 8.99 7.23
N ILE A 107 -5.35 8.19 6.19
CA ILE A 107 -5.59 6.76 6.26
C ILE A 107 -4.38 5.94 5.83
N SER A 108 -4.35 4.68 6.23
CA SER A 108 -3.34 3.73 5.79
C SER A 108 -3.92 2.62 4.92
N VAL A 109 -3.12 2.16 3.95
CA VAL A 109 -3.47 1.09 3.01
C VAL A 109 -2.51 -0.07 3.19
N ASP A 110 -3.04 -1.30 3.19
CA ASP A 110 -2.26 -2.53 3.26
C ASP A 110 -1.35 -2.67 2.03
N GLU A 111 -0.09 -3.07 2.21
CA GLU A 111 0.91 -3.22 1.16
C GLU A 111 0.47 -4.23 0.09
N GLY A 112 -0.23 -5.29 0.50
CA GLY A 112 -0.78 -6.26 -0.44
C GLY A 112 -1.87 -5.66 -1.33
N LYS A 113 -2.69 -4.73 -0.81
CA LYS A 113 -3.63 -3.96 -1.62
C LYS A 113 -2.92 -3.03 -2.60
N VAL A 114 -1.84 -2.38 -2.17
CA VAL A 114 -1.00 -1.58 -3.08
C VAL A 114 -0.45 -2.44 -4.21
N CYS A 115 0.05 -3.63 -3.90
CA CYS A 115 0.52 -4.59 -4.89
C CYS A 115 -0.58 -5.04 -5.86
N ASP A 116 -1.78 -5.37 -5.37
CA ASP A 116 -2.92 -5.72 -6.21
C ASP A 116 -3.30 -4.57 -7.16
N THR A 117 -3.28 -3.32 -6.68
CA THR A 117 -3.54 -2.14 -7.50
C THR A 117 -2.50 -1.95 -8.60
N ILE A 118 -1.20 -2.15 -8.30
CA ILE A 118 -0.12 -2.08 -9.31
C ILE A 118 -0.38 -3.10 -10.41
N LEU A 119 -0.68 -4.36 -10.05
CA LEU A 119 -0.93 -5.42 -11.02
C LEU A 119 -2.18 -5.14 -11.88
N GLN A 120 -3.26 -4.65 -11.28
CA GLN A 120 -4.48 -4.29 -12.01
C GLN A 120 -4.23 -3.18 -13.02
N LEU A 121 -3.54 -2.12 -12.64
CA LEU A 121 -3.24 -0.99 -13.54
C LEU A 121 -2.26 -1.39 -14.66
N TYR A 122 -1.26 -2.22 -14.33
CA TYR A 122 -0.35 -2.74 -15.34
C TYR A 122 -1.07 -3.61 -16.38
N ASN A 123 -1.89 -4.57 -15.92
CA ASN A 123 -2.53 -5.54 -16.79
C ASN A 123 -3.71 -4.96 -17.59
N ASN A 124 -4.48 -4.05 -17.01
CA ASN A 124 -5.71 -3.56 -17.62
C ASN A 124 -5.51 -2.24 -18.36
N GLU A 125 -4.61 -1.39 -17.88
CA GLU A 125 -4.46 -0.01 -18.37
C GLU A 125 -3.06 0.26 -18.98
N ALA A 126 -2.12 -0.71 -18.91
CA ALA A 126 -0.72 -0.54 -19.29
C ALA A 126 0.00 0.60 -18.56
N ILE A 127 -0.41 0.88 -17.32
CA ILE A 127 0.18 1.91 -16.45
C ILE A 127 1.18 1.26 -15.51
N VAL A 128 2.44 1.71 -15.56
CA VAL A 128 3.49 1.28 -14.65
C VAL A 128 3.55 2.23 -13.46
N LEU A 129 3.39 1.69 -12.25
CA LEU A 129 3.48 2.46 -11.01
C LEU A 129 4.53 1.86 -10.06
N GLU A 130 5.20 2.72 -9.32
CA GLU A 130 5.91 2.33 -8.11
C GLU A 130 4.91 2.17 -6.94
N PRO A 131 5.28 1.48 -5.84
CA PRO A 131 4.37 1.29 -4.72
C PRO A 131 3.82 2.59 -4.13
N ALA A 132 4.64 3.64 -3.99
CA ALA A 132 4.18 4.94 -3.50
C ALA A 132 3.17 5.60 -4.47
N GLY A 133 3.38 5.46 -5.78
CA GLY A 133 2.49 5.98 -6.81
C GLY A 133 1.10 5.34 -6.83
N ALA A 134 0.98 4.10 -6.34
CA ALA A 134 -0.29 3.37 -6.31
C ALA A 134 -1.14 3.64 -5.05
N LEU A 135 -0.59 4.29 -4.01
CA LEU A 135 -1.26 4.49 -2.72
C LEU A 135 -2.62 5.17 -2.85
N SER A 136 -2.68 6.28 -3.56
CA SER A 136 -3.91 7.07 -3.71
C SER A 136 -5.06 6.27 -4.33
N ILE A 137 -4.78 5.49 -5.38
CA ILE A 137 -5.77 4.64 -6.04
C ILE A 137 -6.16 3.46 -5.15
N SER A 138 -5.19 2.88 -4.44
CA SER A 138 -5.43 1.77 -3.51
C SER A 138 -6.38 2.13 -2.36
N ALA A 139 -6.43 3.40 -1.98
CA ALA A 139 -7.29 3.93 -0.92
C ALA A 139 -8.78 3.99 -1.31
N LEU A 140 -9.11 4.04 -2.60
CA LEU A 140 -10.49 4.26 -3.08
C LEU A 140 -11.49 3.20 -2.56
N GLU A 141 -11.03 1.98 -2.34
CA GLU A 141 -11.89 0.92 -1.80
C GLU A 141 -12.42 1.23 -0.40
N GLN A 142 -11.61 1.89 0.44
CA GLN A 142 -12.02 2.28 1.78
C GLN A 142 -13.06 3.41 1.76
N TYR A 143 -13.12 4.20 0.69
CA TYR A 143 -14.02 5.33 0.49
C TYR A 143 -15.13 5.07 -0.54
N LYS A 144 -15.33 3.82 -0.98
CA LYS A 144 -16.24 3.49 -2.08
C LYS A 144 -17.67 4.02 -1.95
N ASN A 145 -18.16 4.18 -0.73
CA ASN A 145 -19.52 4.69 -0.48
C ASN A 145 -19.57 6.22 -0.56
N GLU A 146 -18.55 6.90 0.00
CA GLU A 146 -18.42 8.35 0.10
C GLU A 146 -18.14 9.00 -1.24
N ILE A 147 -17.35 8.33 -2.09
CA ILE A 147 -16.94 8.85 -3.41
C ILE A 147 -17.92 8.54 -4.54
N ARG A 148 -18.97 7.78 -4.24
CA ARG A 148 -19.93 7.39 -5.29
C ARG A 148 -20.66 8.60 -5.87
N GLY A 149 -20.50 8.82 -7.19
CA GLY A 149 -21.07 9.97 -7.90
C GLY A 149 -20.34 11.28 -7.62
N LYS A 150 -19.11 11.22 -7.10
CA LYS A 150 -18.26 12.37 -6.78
C LYS A 150 -17.11 12.53 -7.78
N ASN A 151 -16.61 13.74 -7.89
CA ASN A 151 -15.40 14.04 -8.66
C ASN A 151 -14.17 13.80 -7.77
N VAL A 152 -13.39 12.77 -8.12
CA VAL A 152 -12.26 12.31 -7.33
C VAL A 152 -10.96 12.47 -8.11
N VAL A 153 -9.95 13.01 -7.46
CA VAL A 153 -8.58 13.11 -7.98
C VAL A 153 -7.69 12.18 -7.16
N CYS A 154 -6.95 11.30 -7.83
CA CYS A 154 -5.90 10.48 -7.23
C CYS A 154 -4.54 10.97 -7.71
N ILE A 155 -3.66 11.35 -6.78
CA ILE A 155 -2.30 11.73 -7.14
C ILE A 155 -1.46 10.49 -7.35
N VAL A 156 -1.03 10.27 -8.59
CA VAL A 156 -0.08 9.23 -8.98
C VAL A 156 1.31 9.85 -8.96
N SER A 157 2.05 9.64 -7.89
CA SER A 157 3.28 10.38 -7.60
C SER A 157 4.53 9.85 -8.29
N GLY A 158 4.51 8.59 -8.77
CA GLY A 158 5.71 8.02 -9.39
C GLY A 158 5.50 6.68 -10.09
N SER A 159 6.43 6.36 -10.97
CA SER A 159 6.45 5.12 -11.78
C SER A 159 7.83 4.45 -11.83
N ASN A 160 8.75 4.82 -10.94
CA ASN A 160 10.11 4.25 -10.90
C ASN A 160 10.11 2.86 -10.24
N ASN A 161 9.37 1.92 -10.81
CA ASN A 161 9.29 0.56 -10.31
C ASN A 161 10.39 -0.32 -10.92
N ASP A 162 11.12 -1.05 -10.08
CA ASP A 162 12.10 -2.04 -10.53
C ASP A 162 11.37 -3.33 -10.95
N ILE A 163 11.60 -3.76 -12.19
CA ILE A 163 11.00 -4.98 -12.73
C ILE A 163 11.39 -6.22 -11.91
N THR A 164 12.53 -6.22 -11.24
CA THR A 164 12.96 -7.34 -10.38
C THR A 164 12.09 -7.50 -9.14
N ARG A 165 11.33 -6.49 -8.75
CA ARG A 165 10.38 -6.54 -7.64
C ARG A 165 9.01 -7.13 -8.01
N MET A 166 8.76 -7.41 -9.30
CA MET A 166 7.43 -7.87 -9.74
C MET A 166 7.03 -9.21 -9.14
N GLU A 167 7.98 -10.10 -8.83
CA GLU A 167 7.69 -11.36 -8.14
C GLU A 167 7.21 -11.11 -6.70
N GLU A 168 7.89 -10.23 -5.95
CA GLU A 168 7.47 -9.84 -4.60
C GLU A 168 6.09 -9.14 -4.64
N ILE A 169 5.88 -8.26 -5.61
CA ILE A 169 4.59 -7.56 -5.79
C ILE A 169 3.48 -8.58 -6.05
N LYS A 170 3.70 -9.54 -6.97
CA LYS A 170 2.73 -10.61 -7.25
C LYS A 170 2.43 -11.43 -5.98
N GLU A 171 3.45 -11.82 -5.25
CA GLU A 171 3.30 -12.64 -4.05
C GLU A 171 2.50 -11.91 -2.97
N ARG A 172 2.84 -10.65 -2.68
CA ARG A 172 2.10 -9.83 -1.69
C ARG A 172 0.63 -9.64 -2.09
N ALA A 173 0.35 -9.44 -3.38
CA ALA A 173 -1.01 -9.33 -3.89
C ALA A 173 -1.80 -10.63 -3.72
N LEU A 174 -1.20 -11.79 -4.02
CA LEU A 174 -1.84 -13.10 -3.85
C LEU A 174 -2.12 -13.42 -2.38
N LEU A 175 -1.17 -13.11 -1.48
CA LEU A 175 -1.36 -13.25 -0.03
C LEU A 175 -2.51 -12.38 0.47
N TYR A 176 -2.56 -11.11 0.04
CA TYR A 176 -3.62 -10.17 0.39
C TYR A 176 -5.00 -10.65 -0.07
N LYS A 177 -5.08 -11.19 -1.28
CA LYS A 177 -6.33 -11.75 -1.86
C LYS A 177 -6.73 -13.10 -1.28
N GLY A 178 -5.88 -13.70 -0.43
CA GLY A 178 -6.11 -15.06 0.06
C GLY A 178 -5.99 -16.14 -1.01
N LEU A 179 -5.28 -15.87 -2.09
CA LEU A 179 -5.00 -16.82 -3.18
C LEU A 179 -3.67 -17.55 -3.00
N LYS A 180 -2.85 -17.14 -2.04
CA LYS A 180 -1.60 -17.82 -1.67
C LYS A 180 -1.51 -17.97 -0.17
N HIS A 181 -1.09 -19.14 0.29
CA HIS A 181 -0.97 -19.48 1.71
C HIS A 181 0.33 -20.22 1.98
N TYR A 182 0.90 -20.00 3.16
CA TYR A 182 2.02 -20.77 3.67
C TYR A 182 1.62 -21.54 4.91
N PHE A 183 1.88 -22.85 4.88
CA PHE A 183 1.54 -23.77 5.98
C PHE A 183 2.79 -24.41 6.57
N MET A 184 2.84 -24.52 7.88
CA MET A 184 3.77 -25.42 8.57
C MET A 184 3.09 -26.77 8.78
N VAL A 185 3.50 -27.77 8.01
CA VAL A 185 2.90 -29.11 8.02
C VAL A 185 3.82 -30.08 8.76
N LYS A 186 3.28 -30.80 9.75
CA LYS A 186 4.00 -31.90 10.44
C LYS A 186 3.71 -33.21 9.73
N PHE A 187 4.69 -33.70 8.97
CA PHE A 187 4.59 -35.00 8.32
C PHE A 187 5.04 -36.14 9.23
N PRO A 188 4.27 -37.24 9.36
CA PRO A 188 4.77 -38.48 9.92
C PRO A 188 6.00 -38.97 9.14
N GLN A 189 7.06 -39.42 9.82
CA GLN A 189 8.25 -39.92 9.14
C GLN A 189 8.07 -41.34 8.65
N ARG A 190 7.08 -41.60 7.81
CA ARG A 190 6.83 -42.85 7.11
C ARG A 190 6.80 -42.66 5.59
N PRO A 191 7.13 -43.72 4.82
CA PRO A 191 6.93 -43.68 3.37
C PRO A 191 5.48 -43.35 3.01
N GLY A 192 5.28 -42.52 1.97
CA GLY A 192 3.96 -42.16 1.44
C GLY A 192 3.30 -40.92 2.08
N SER A 193 3.81 -40.37 3.20
CA SER A 193 3.17 -39.22 3.87
C SER A 193 2.98 -38.00 2.98
N LEU A 194 3.98 -37.65 2.15
CA LEU A 194 3.85 -36.56 1.19
C LEU A 194 2.84 -36.88 0.08
N LYS A 195 2.84 -38.12 -0.40
CA LYS A 195 1.87 -38.57 -1.41
C LYS A 195 0.44 -38.44 -0.85
N ASP A 196 0.23 -38.90 0.39
CA ASP A 196 -1.07 -38.79 1.06
C ASP A 196 -1.52 -37.31 1.19
N PHE A 197 -0.59 -36.41 1.49
CA PHE A 197 -0.87 -34.96 1.58
C PHE A 197 -1.32 -34.41 0.22
N VAL A 198 -0.55 -34.67 -0.84
CA VAL A 198 -0.87 -34.16 -2.19
C VAL A 198 -2.21 -34.70 -2.68
N LEU A 199 -2.50 -36.00 -2.45
CA LEU A 199 -3.72 -36.62 -2.97
C LEU A 199 -4.99 -36.31 -2.17
N ASN A 200 -4.87 -36.01 -0.87
CA ASN A 200 -6.02 -35.93 0.02
C ASN A 200 -6.26 -34.53 0.59
N VAL A 201 -5.32 -33.60 0.46
CA VAL A 201 -5.42 -32.26 1.04
C VAL A 201 -5.50 -31.17 -0.02
N LEU A 202 -4.75 -31.30 -1.12
CA LEU A 202 -4.77 -30.32 -2.21
C LEU A 202 -5.95 -30.57 -3.16
N GLY A 203 -6.51 -29.47 -3.66
CA GLY A 203 -7.46 -29.49 -4.76
C GLY A 203 -6.79 -29.82 -6.10
N SER A 204 -7.60 -30.06 -7.13
CA SER A 204 -7.11 -30.41 -8.48
C SER A 204 -6.33 -29.27 -9.14
N ASP A 205 -6.67 -28.04 -8.77
CA ASP A 205 -6.14 -26.82 -9.41
C ASP A 205 -5.20 -26.02 -8.47
N ASP A 206 -4.92 -26.54 -7.26
CA ASP A 206 -3.98 -25.96 -6.33
C ASP A 206 -2.53 -26.23 -6.77
N ASP A 207 -1.69 -25.19 -6.76
CA ASP A 207 -0.28 -25.29 -7.11
C ASP A 207 0.63 -25.16 -5.88
N ILE A 208 1.61 -26.08 -5.77
CA ILE A 208 2.66 -25.98 -4.74
C ILE A 208 3.77 -25.09 -5.25
N THR A 209 3.78 -23.84 -4.81
CA THR A 209 4.77 -22.84 -5.23
C THR A 209 6.02 -22.82 -4.35
N HIS A 210 5.94 -23.39 -3.14
CA HIS A 210 7.08 -23.54 -2.22
C HIS A 210 6.97 -24.84 -1.43
N PHE A 211 8.07 -25.59 -1.35
CA PHE A 211 8.13 -26.79 -0.52
C PHE A 211 9.52 -26.94 0.08
N GLU A 212 9.61 -26.75 1.38
CA GLU A 212 10.83 -26.97 2.13
C GLU A 212 10.59 -28.07 3.17
N TYR A 213 11.29 -29.19 3.05
CA TYR A 213 11.19 -30.33 3.95
C TYR A 213 12.54 -30.70 4.49
N THR A 214 12.73 -30.53 5.79
CA THR A 214 13.97 -30.90 6.47
C THR A 214 13.72 -32.10 7.37
N LYS A 215 14.25 -33.25 6.98
CA LYS A 215 14.24 -34.47 7.80
C LYS A 215 15.28 -34.33 8.90
N LYS A 216 14.84 -33.99 10.12
CA LYS A 216 15.68 -34.01 11.32
C LYS A 216 15.63 -35.43 11.94
N ASN A 217 16.68 -35.82 12.68
CA ASN A 217 16.78 -37.15 13.35
C ASN A 217 15.78 -37.32 14.53
N SER A 218 14.71 -36.57 14.64
CA SER A 218 13.64 -36.81 15.59
C SER A 218 12.70 -37.91 15.05
N ARG A 219 12.37 -38.85 15.91
CA ARG A 219 11.89 -40.17 15.53
C ARG A 219 10.44 -40.24 14.99
N GLU A 220 9.63 -39.21 15.09
CA GLU A 220 8.18 -39.32 14.80
C GLU A 220 7.65 -38.40 13.72
N THR A 221 8.06 -37.13 13.68
CA THR A 221 7.56 -36.17 12.72
C THR A 221 8.67 -35.28 12.16
N ALA A 222 8.50 -34.80 10.92
CA ALA A 222 9.32 -33.76 10.33
C ALA A 222 8.45 -32.59 9.90
N LEU A 223 8.97 -31.37 10.06
CA LEU A 223 8.29 -30.15 9.70
C LEU A 223 8.59 -29.81 8.23
N ALA A 224 7.58 -29.48 7.48
CA ALA A 224 7.71 -28.86 6.15
C ALA A 224 7.04 -27.49 6.12
N ILE A 225 7.60 -26.59 5.33
CA ILE A 225 6.95 -25.33 4.93
C ILE A 225 6.39 -25.56 3.52
N VAL A 226 5.10 -25.35 3.36
CA VAL A 226 4.40 -25.55 2.09
C VAL A 226 3.70 -24.27 1.70
N GLY A 227 4.09 -23.70 0.56
CA GLY A 227 3.39 -22.58 -0.06
C GLY A 227 2.43 -23.12 -1.13
N VAL A 228 1.16 -22.73 -1.03
CA VAL A 228 0.10 -23.16 -1.96
C VAL A 228 -0.55 -21.94 -2.57
N GLU A 229 -0.63 -21.92 -3.89
CA GLU A 229 -1.40 -20.94 -4.67
C GLU A 229 -2.72 -21.60 -5.09
N LEU A 230 -3.82 -20.90 -4.80
CA LEU A 230 -5.18 -21.34 -5.12
C LEU A 230 -5.61 -20.74 -6.45
N SER A 231 -6.37 -21.49 -7.24
CA SER A 231 -6.92 -21.05 -8.54
C SER A 231 -8.19 -20.20 -8.39
#